data_694aca453074744fb6c136359f29488d
#
_entry.id   694aca453074744fb6c136359f29488d
#
_cell.length_a   1.000
_cell.length_b   1.000
_cell.length_c   1.000
_cell.angle_alpha   90.00
_cell.angle_beta   90.00
_cell.angle_gamma   90.00
#
_symmetry.space_group_name_H-M   'P 1'
#
loop_
_entity.id
_entity.type
_entity.pdbx_description
1 polymer ?
#
loop_
_entity_poly.entity_id
_entity_poly.type
_entity_poly.pdbx_seq_one_letter_code
_entity_poly.pdbx_strand_id
1 'polypeptide(L)'
;MNITIPFNHPPIVGTELAYIQQAMASGKLSGDGAFSRLCEQWLEKQTGCQKVLLTPSCTAALEMAAILLDIQAGDEVIMPSYTFVSTANAFVLRGARVVFVDIRSDTMNIDETKIEAAITPKTKAIVVVHYAGVACEMDSIMALADRHRLWVVEDAAQAVMAYYKGRALGSIGHLGCYSFHETKNYTAGGEGGALCINVPNWIERAEIVREKGTNRQQFFRGYADKYRWQELGSSFLLSEIQAAYLYAQLSVAEQINRRRLVVWQRYSQALRPLAERGVAEFCEIPTACQPNGHLFYLKLADESVRSALIRHLAECGILAVFHYVPLHSSPAGKSFGRFVGEDRFTTVESERLLRLPLFFNQTDEQVERVIGAVKEFFLS
;
A
#
# COMPACT_ATOMS: atom_id res chain seq x y z
N MET A 1 -2.53 -5.18 30.46
CA MET A 1 -1.17 -4.63 30.21
C MET A 1 -1.31 -3.18 29.78
N ASN A 2 -0.48 -2.26 30.29
CA ASN A 2 -0.53 -0.86 29.90
C ASN A 2 0.46 -0.61 28.75
N ILE A 3 -0.05 -0.51 27.52
CA ILE A 3 0.76 -0.21 26.33
C ILE A 3 1.16 1.27 26.34
N THR A 4 2.46 1.52 26.39
CA THR A 4 3.05 2.88 26.41
C THR A 4 3.69 3.25 25.06
N ILE A 5 4.04 2.25 24.24
CA ILE A 5 4.55 2.44 22.88
C ILE A 5 3.59 1.71 21.93
N PRO A 6 2.68 2.44 21.22
CA PRO A 6 1.76 1.83 20.28
C PRO A 6 2.52 1.32 19.05
N PHE A 7 1.93 0.38 18.31
CA PHE A 7 2.50 -0.11 17.06
C PHE A 7 2.62 1.00 15.99
N ASN A 8 1.61 1.85 15.91
CA ASN A 8 1.56 3.00 15.03
C ASN A 8 0.89 4.18 15.73
N HIS A 9 1.26 5.37 15.34
CA HIS A 9 0.60 6.61 15.69
C HIS A 9 0.51 7.47 14.42
N PRO A 10 -0.70 7.91 14.01
CA PRO A 10 -0.84 8.77 12.84
C PRO A 10 0.03 10.02 12.97
N PRO A 11 0.72 10.45 11.91
CA PRO A 11 1.49 11.68 11.99
C PRO A 11 0.60 12.89 12.24
N ILE A 12 1.05 13.79 13.11
CA ILE A 12 0.46 15.11 13.34
C ILE A 12 1.56 16.12 13.09
N VAL A 13 1.34 17.03 12.15
CA VAL A 13 2.34 18.02 11.72
C VAL A 13 2.01 19.45 12.19
N GLY A 14 0.79 19.66 12.73
CA GLY A 14 0.38 20.90 13.40
C GLY A 14 -0.37 21.88 12.49
N THR A 15 -0.42 21.67 11.18
CA THR A 15 -1.13 22.55 10.22
C THR A 15 -2.47 22.02 9.75
N GLU A 16 -2.84 20.81 10.16
CA GLU A 16 -4.05 20.12 9.71
C GLU A 16 -5.31 20.94 9.96
N LEU A 17 -5.49 21.44 11.20
CA LEU A 17 -6.68 22.21 11.56
C LEU A 17 -6.78 23.53 10.79
N ALA A 18 -5.66 24.19 10.52
CA ALA A 18 -5.64 25.43 9.75
C ALA A 18 -6.12 25.20 8.31
N TYR A 19 -5.69 24.11 7.66
CA TYR A 19 -6.13 23.78 6.31
C TYR A 19 -7.60 23.30 6.27
N ILE A 20 -8.04 22.54 7.27
CA ILE A 20 -9.45 22.18 7.42
C ILE A 20 -10.34 23.45 7.54
N GLN A 21 -9.93 24.42 8.36
CA GLN A 21 -10.65 25.70 8.47
C GLN A 21 -10.71 26.45 7.13
N GLN A 22 -9.62 26.45 6.34
CA GLN A 22 -9.62 27.04 5.00
C GLN A 22 -10.56 26.30 4.05
N ALA A 23 -10.60 24.97 4.09
CA ALA A 23 -11.54 24.17 3.30
C ALA A 23 -12.98 24.52 3.67
N MET A 24 -13.31 24.62 4.95
CA MET A 24 -14.64 25.00 5.42
C MET A 24 -15.01 26.43 4.97
N ALA A 25 -14.08 27.38 5.08
CA ALA A 25 -14.31 28.77 4.66
C ALA A 25 -14.54 28.92 3.14
N SER A 26 -14.03 28.00 2.33
CA SER A 26 -14.24 28.01 0.88
C SER A 26 -15.68 27.70 0.46
N GLY A 27 -16.51 27.13 1.37
CA GLY A 27 -17.87 26.71 1.09
C GLY A 27 -17.99 25.46 0.22
N LYS A 28 -16.88 24.86 -0.25
CA LYS A 28 -16.87 23.61 -1.02
C LYS A 28 -16.27 22.47 -0.17
N LEU A 29 -17.11 21.55 0.29
CA LEU A 29 -16.69 20.43 1.13
C LEU A 29 -16.71 19.08 0.40
N SER A 30 -17.42 18.97 -0.71
CA SER A 30 -17.36 17.81 -1.61
C SER A 30 -16.02 17.77 -2.34
N GLY A 31 -15.58 16.61 -2.78
CA GLY A 31 -14.31 16.46 -3.48
C GLY A 31 -14.11 17.33 -4.72
N ASP A 32 -12.93 17.28 -5.31
CA ASP A 32 -12.48 18.11 -6.45
C ASP A 32 -12.43 19.63 -6.14
N GLY A 33 -12.18 19.99 -4.90
CA GLY A 33 -11.93 21.36 -4.50
C GLY A 33 -10.46 21.77 -4.60
N ALA A 34 -10.10 22.80 -3.87
CA ALA A 34 -8.74 23.34 -3.90
C ALA A 34 -7.71 22.38 -3.31
N PHE A 35 -8.02 21.77 -2.17
CA PHE A 35 -7.10 20.84 -1.49
C PHE A 35 -6.99 19.50 -2.22
N SER A 36 -8.07 18.99 -2.82
CA SER A 36 -7.99 17.83 -3.69
C SER A 36 -6.99 18.05 -4.82
N ARG A 37 -7.08 19.19 -5.52
CA ARG A 37 -6.14 19.55 -6.59
C ARG A 37 -4.71 19.71 -6.12
N LEU A 38 -4.48 20.31 -4.95
CA LEU A 38 -3.14 20.46 -4.39
C LEU A 38 -2.51 19.09 -4.08
N CYS A 39 -3.27 18.16 -3.50
CA CYS A 39 -2.79 16.81 -3.25
C CYS A 39 -2.52 16.04 -4.56
N GLU A 40 -3.44 16.09 -5.52
CA GLU A 40 -3.29 15.43 -6.82
C GLU A 40 -2.04 15.95 -7.54
N GLN A 41 -1.86 17.27 -7.63
CA GLN A 41 -0.68 17.90 -8.25
C GLN A 41 0.63 17.53 -7.54
N TRP A 42 0.61 17.49 -6.19
CA TRP A 42 1.79 17.06 -5.44
C TRP A 42 2.16 15.61 -5.79
N LEU A 43 1.18 14.71 -5.83
CA LEU A 43 1.39 13.31 -6.18
C LEU A 43 1.83 13.14 -7.64
N GLU A 44 1.20 13.85 -8.59
CA GLU A 44 1.59 13.86 -10.01
C GLU A 44 3.07 14.30 -10.18
N LYS A 45 3.45 15.37 -9.49
CA LYS A 45 4.84 15.87 -9.51
C LYS A 45 5.82 14.86 -8.88
N GLN A 46 5.43 14.23 -7.77
CA GLN A 46 6.28 13.31 -7.02
C GLN A 46 6.47 11.98 -7.75
N THR A 47 5.47 11.53 -8.48
CA THR A 47 5.47 10.22 -9.14
C THR A 47 5.81 10.28 -10.62
N GLY A 48 5.53 11.41 -11.27
CA GLY A 48 5.62 11.54 -12.73
C GLY A 48 4.49 10.81 -13.48
N CYS A 49 3.46 10.28 -12.79
CA CYS A 49 2.33 9.66 -13.45
C CYS A 49 1.49 10.69 -14.23
N GLN A 50 0.72 10.22 -15.22
CA GLN A 50 -0.03 11.09 -16.13
C GLN A 50 -1.18 11.83 -15.42
N LYS A 51 -1.85 11.17 -14.47
CA LYS A 51 -2.93 11.73 -13.67
C LYS A 51 -3.04 11.01 -12.34
N VAL A 52 -3.35 11.77 -11.28
CA VAL A 52 -3.75 11.23 -9.98
C VAL A 52 -5.19 11.66 -9.69
N LEU A 53 -5.96 10.74 -9.13
CA LEU A 53 -7.32 10.98 -8.65
C LEU A 53 -7.41 10.54 -7.18
N LEU A 54 -7.71 11.46 -6.27
CA LEU A 54 -7.97 11.13 -4.87
C LEU A 54 -9.23 10.27 -4.73
N THR A 55 -9.18 9.30 -3.83
CA THR A 55 -10.26 8.35 -3.53
C THR A 55 -10.49 8.24 -2.03
N PRO A 56 -11.68 7.77 -1.55
CA PRO A 56 -11.97 7.63 -0.12
C PRO A 56 -11.07 6.62 0.59
N SER A 57 -10.46 5.69 -0.14
CA SER A 57 -9.54 4.68 0.37
C SER A 57 -8.70 4.09 -0.76
N CYS A 58 -7.62 3.39 -0.43
CA CYS A 58 -6.90 2.57 -1.41
C CYS A 58 -7.78 1.44 -1.96
N THR A 59 -8.69 0.90 -1.16
CA THR A 59 -9.69 -0.09 -1.61
C THR A 59 -10.52 0.47 -2.76
N ALA A 60 -11.01 1.71 -2.63
CA ALA A 60 -11.74 2.40 -3.69
C ALA A 60 -10.87 2.62 -4.95
N ALA A 61 -9.58 2.93 -4.79
CA ALA A 61 -8.65 3.04 -5.92
C ALA A 61 -8.46 1.70 -6.65
N LEU A 62 -8.33 0.59 -5.91
CA LEU A 62 -8.25 -0.77 -6.46
C LEU A 62 -9.55 -1.18 -7.17
N GLU A 63 -10.71 -0.84 -6.59
CA GLU A 63 -12.02 -1.07 -7.22
C GLU A 63 -12.17 -0.28 -8.53
N MET A 64 -11.74 0.98 -8.55
CA MET A 64 -11.67 1.78 -9.78
C MET A 64 -10.74 1.13 -10.81
N ALA A 65 -9.58 0.62 -10.38
CA ALA A 65 -8.67 -0.09 -11.29
C ALA A 65 -9.35 -1.32 -11.90
N ALA A 66 -10.05 -2.13 -11.11
CA ALA A 66 -10.79 -3.28 -11.61
C ALA A 66 -11.89 -2.91 -12.62
N ILE A 67 -12.57 -1.75 -12.43
CA ILE A 67 -13.55 -1.23 -13.39
C ILE A 67 -12.86 -0.77 -14.68
N LEU A 68 -11.76 -0.02 -14.58
CA LEU A 68 -11.03 0.51 -15.74
C LEU A 68 -10.41 -0.58 -16.60
N LEU A 69 -10.04 -1.70 -15.99
CA LEU A 69 -9.53 -2.90 -16.68
C LEU A 69 -10.64 -3.75 -17.29
N ASP A 70 -11.90 -3.35 -17.17
CA ASP A 70 -13.06 -4.11 -17.65
C ASP A 70 -13.09 -5.56 -17.13
N ILE A 71 -12.72 -5.76 -15.88
CA ILE A 71 -12.75 -7.07 -15.24
C ILE A 71 -14.19 -7.62 -15.23
N GLN A 72 -14.34 -8.84 -15.71
CA GLN A 72 -15.62 -9.55 -15.85
C GLN A 72 -15.63 -10.84 -15.02
N ALA A 73 -16.84 -11.38 -14.83
CA ALA A 73 -17.00 -12.68 -14.18
C ALA A 73 -16.26 -13.78 -14.95
N GLY A 74 -15.40 -14.51 -14.24
CA GLY A 74 -14.58 -15.58 -14.78
C GLY A 74 -13.22 -15.17 -15.31
N ASP A 75 -12.90 -13.88 -15.38
CA ASP A 75 -11.54 -13.41 -15.60
C ASP A 75 -10.64 -13.82 -14.43
N GLU A 76 -9.36 -14.02 -14.70
CA GLU A 76 -8.36 -14.34 -13.69
C GLU A 76 -7.42 -13.18 -13.46
N VAL A 77 -7.09 -12.94 -12.16
CA VAL A 77 -6.16 -11.89 -11.73
C VAL A 77 -5.08 -12.53 -10.86
N ILE A 78 -3.83 -12.44 -11.30
CA ILE A 78 -2.68 -13.01 -10.58
C ILE A 78 -2.20 -12.02 -9.53
N MET A 79 -1.95 -12.48 -8.30
CA MET A 79 -1.41 -11.67 -7.21
C MET A 79 -0.70 -12.51 -6.15
N PRO A 80 0.13 -11.91 -5.26
CA PRO A 80 0.66 -12.63 -4.13
C PRO A 80 -0.45 -12.97 -3.13
N SER A 81 -0.33 -14.10 -2.45
CA SER A 81 -1.26 -14.43 -1.36
C SER A 81 -0.94 -13.69 -0.06
N TYR A 82 0.29 -13.21 0.09
CA TYR A 82 0.73 -12.39 1.22
C TYR A 82 0.39 -10.91 0.96
N THR A 83 -0.86 -10.55 1.22
CA THR A 83 -1.36 -9.18 1.04
C THR A 83 -2.57 -8.91 1.92
N PHE A 84 -3.00 -7.65 1.97
CA PHE A 84 -4.25 -7.26 2.61
C PHE A 84 -5.46 -7.66 1.73
N VAL A 85 -6.58 -7.93 2.37
CA VAL A 85 -7.79 -8.44 1.70
C VAL A 85 -8.33 -7.52 0.58
N SER A 86 -8.11 -6.21 0.67
CA SER A 86 -8.57 -5.24 -0.34
C SER A 86 -7.97 -5.48 -1.71
N THR A 87 -6.71 -5.94 -1.77
CA THR A 87 -6.03 -6.29 -3.04
C THR A 87 -6.81 -7.33 -3.83
N ALA A 88 -7.38 -8.33 -3.15
CA ALA A 88 -8.19 -9.37 -3.79
C ALA A 88 -9.65 -8.94 -3.97
N ASN A 89 -10.27 -8.35 -2.94
CA ASN A 89 -11.68 -7.99 -2.93
C ASN A 89 -12.08 -7.09 -4.09
N ALA A 90 -11.26 -6.12 -4.47
CA ALA A 90 -11.54 -5.19 -5.56
C ALA A 90 -11.86 -5.92 -6.88
N PHE A 91 -11.17 -7.02 -7.16
CA PHE A 91 -11.37 -7.82 -8.37
C PHE A 91 -12.45 -8.88 -8.19
N VAL A 92 -12.56 -9.47 -7.00
CA VAL A 92 -13.62 -10.43 -6.67
C VAL A 92 -15.01 -9.77 -6.76
N LEU A 93 -15.16 -8.52 -6.36
CA LEU A 93 -16.40 -7.74 -6.52
C LEU A 93 -16.84 -7.61 -8.00
N ARG A 94 -15.91 -7.74 -8.94
CA ARG A 94 -16.20 -7.77 -10.39
C ARG A 94 -16.43 -9.20 -10.93
N GLY A 95 -16.37 -10.20 -10.05
CA GLY A 95 -16.55 -11.62 -10.40
C GLY A 95 -15.28 -12.32 -10.90
N ALA A 96 -14.12 -11.69 -10.75
CA ALA A 96 -12.84 -12.33 -11.07
C ALA A 96 -12.53 -13.48 -10.11
N ARG A 97 -11.77 -14.45 -10.61
CA ARG A 97 -11.07 -15.43 -9.79
C ARG A 97 -9.66 -14.99 -9.52
N VAL A 98 -9.26 -15.02 -8.26
CA VAL A 98 -7.89 -14.67 -7.87
C VAL A 98 -6.97 -15.88 -8.05
N VAL A 99 -5.83 -15.66 -8.68
CA VAL A 99 -4.80 -16.68 -8.88
C VAL A 99 -3.60 -16.28 -8.02
N PHE A 100 -3.45 -16.95 -6.89
CA PHE A 100 -2.36 -16.70 -5.97
C PHE A 100 -1.10 -17.42 -6.42
N VAL A 101 0.03 -16.74 -6.29
CA VAL A 101 1.37 -17.31 -6.48
C VAL A 101 2.22 -17.03 -5.25
N ASP A 102 3.31 -17.79 -5.10
CA ASP A 102 4.21 -17.66 -3.96
C ASP A 102 4.97 -16.33 -3.96
N ILE A 103 5.57 -16.03 -2.84
CA ILE A 103 6.37 -14.82 -2.60
C ILE A 103 7.85 -15.15 -2.57
N ARG A 104 8.68 -14.12 -2.65
CA ARG A 104 10.10 -14.14 -2.34
C ARG A 104 10.29 -14.10 -0.82
N SER A 105 11.17 -14.92 -0.30
CA SER A 105 11.49 -14.94 1.14
C SER A 105 12.24 -13.69 1.60
N ASP A 106 13.05 -13.07 0.72
CA ASP A 106 13.89 -11.90 1.04
C ASP A 106 13.07 -10.61 1.23
N THR A 107 12.07 -10.36 0.38
CA THR A 107 11.30 -9.11 0.34
C THR A 107 9.84 -9.25 0.74
N MET A 108 9.31 -10.46 0.85
CA MET A 108 7.89 -10.76 1.04
C MET A 108 6.99 -10.36 -0.15
N ASN A 109 7.57 -9.90 -1.23
CA ASN A 109 6.87 -9.52 -2.46
C ASN A 109 6.57 -10.75 -3.33
N ILE A 110 5.66 -10.59 -4.29
CA ILE A 110 5.38 -11.64 -5.29
C ILE A 110 6.68 -12.17 -5.92
N ASP A 111 6.80 -13.49 -6.04
CA ASP A 111 7.89 -14.12 -6.81
C ASP A 111 7.58 -14.00 -8.30
N GLU A 112 8.26 -13.10 -8.98
CA GLU A 112 8.07 -12.82 -10.40
C GLU A 112 8.30 -14.05 -11.28
N THR A 113 9.12 -14.99 -10.84
CA THR A 113 9.42 -16.23 -11.56
C THR A 113 8.27 -17.24 -11.59
N LYS A 114 7.29 -17.06 -10.69
CA LYS A 114 6.11 -17.94 -10.58
C LYS A 114 4.92 -17.42 -11.37
N ILE A 115 4.95 -16.17 -11.85
CA ILE A 115 3.81 -15.53 -12.51
C ILE A 115 3.49 -16.21 -13.83
N GLU A 116 4.50 -16.49 -14.67
CA GLU A 116 4.27 -17.03 -16.03
C GLU A 116 3.55 -18.37 -16.02
N ALA A 117 3.88 -19.25 -15.08
CA ALA A 117 3.23 -20.56 -14.91
C ALA A 117 1.74 -20.45 -14.45
N ALA A 118 1.34 -19.30 -13.93
CA ALA A 118 -0.02 -19.04 -13.49
C ALA A 118 -0.92 -18.43 -14.58
N ILE A 119 -0.34 -17.99 -15.71
CA ILE A 119 -1.07 -17.37 -16.82
C ILE A 119 -1.94 -18.40 -17.56
N THR A 120 -3.18 -18.04 -17.80
CA THR A 120 -4.13 -18.79 -18.63
C THR A 120 -4.77 -17.86 -19.67
N PRO A 121 -5.55 -18.39 -20.63
CA PRO A 121 -6.30 -17.53 -21.55
C PRO A 121 -7.34 -16.61 -20.87
N LYS A 122 -7.66 -16.83 -19.59
CA LYS A 122 -8.57 -16.01 -18.78
C LYS A 122 -7.84 -14.92 -18.00
N THR A 123 -6.53 -14.95 -17.94
CA THR A 123 -5.74 -13.95 -17.18
C THR A 123 -5.86 -12.59 -17.84
N LYS A 124 -6.26 -11.59 -17.07
CA LYS A 124 -6.44 -10.20 -17.49
C LYS A 124 -5.39 -9.26 -16.90
N ALA A 125 -5.01 -9.51 -15.64
CA ALA A 125 -4.13 -8.59 -14.92
C ALA A 125 -3.20 -9.33 -13.96
N ILE A 126 -2.09 -8.67 -13.65
CA ILE A 126 -1.19 -8.96 -12.56
C ILE A 126 -1.31 -7.81 -11.56
N VAL A 127 -1.57 -8.11 -10.30
CA VAL A 127 -1.55 -7.14 -9.20
C VAL A 127 -0.33 -7.42 -8.35
N VAL A 128 0.54 -6.44 -8.24
CA VAL A 128 1.72 -6.52 -7.38
C VAL A 128 1.50 -5.72 -6.11
N VAL A 129 2.13 -6.13 -5.01
CA VAL A 129 2.07 -5.43 -3.73
C VAL A 129 3.48 -5.06 -3.33
N HIS A 130 3.75 -3.78 -3.13
CA HIS A 130 5.06 -3.29 -2.69
C HIS A 130 5.15 -3.32 -1.17
N TYR A 131 5.36 -4.53 -0.63
CA TYR A 131 5.39 -4.74 0.81
C TYR A 131 6.51 -3.95 1.49
N ALA A 132 6.20 -3.33 2.62
CA ALA A 132 7.13 -2.48 3.40
C ALA A 132 7.69 -1.26 2.64
N GLY A 133 7.12 -0.90 1.49
CA GLY A 133 7.68 0.12 0.60
C GLY A 133 8.90 -0.37 -0.20
N VAL A 134 9.08 -1.68 -0.30
CA VAL A 134 10.11 -2.33 -1.15
C VAL A 134 9.48 -2.77 -2.45
N ALA A 135 10.11 -2.44 -3.58
CA ALA A 135 9.58 -2.76 -4.90
C ALA A 135 9.58 -4.26 -5.19
N CYS A 136 8.55 -4.73 -5.90
CA CYS A 136 8.63 -5.96 -6.68
C CYS A 136 9.63 -5.78 -7.83
N GLU A 137 10.05 -6.89 -8.48
CA GLU A 137 10.93 -6.87 -9.67
C GLU A 137 10.16 -6.36 -10.90
N MET A 138 9.87 -5.04 -10.88
CA MET A 138 8.93 -4.42 -11.82
C MET A 138 9.37 -4.53 -13.28
N ASP A 139 10.67 -4.50 -13.59
CA ASP A 139 11.14 -4.63 -14.98
C ASP A 139 10.80 -6.02 -15.53
N SER A 140 11.00 -7.08 -14.74
CA SER A 140 10.65 -8.45 -15.11
C SER A 140 9.14 -8.64 -15.26
N ILE A 141 8.38 -8.08 -14.33
CA ILE A 141 6.91 -8.16 -14.33
C ILE A 141 6.30 -7.41 -15.51
N MET A 142 6.78 -6.21 -15.81
CA MET A 142 6.30 -5.43 -16.95
C MET A 142 6.65 -6.11 -18.27
N ALA A 143 7.88 -6.63 -18.42
CA ALA A 143 8.28 -7.37 -19.64
C ALA A 143 7.44 -8.65 -19.84
N LEU A 144 7.08 -9.34 -18.74
CA LEU A 144 6.18 -10.49 -18.79
C LEU A 144 4.77 -10.07 -19.20
N ALA A 145 4.23 -9.02 -18.60
CA ALA A 145 2.91 -8.49 -18.88
C ALA A 145 2.78 -8.06 -20.36
N ASP A 146 3.78 -7.40 -20.90
CA ASP A 146 3.81 -6.97 -22.30
C ASP A 146 3.77 -8.17 -23.25
N ARG A 147 4.57 -9.23 -22.99
CA ARG A 147 4.57 -10.47 -23.81
C ARG A 147 3.21 -11.14 -23.86
N HIS A 148 2.49 -11.11 -22.73
CA HIS A 148 1.20 -11.78 -22.61
C HIS A 148 0.00 -10.83 -22.76
N ARG A 149 0.24 -9.54 -23.03
CA ARG A 149 -0.80 -8.48 -23.15
C ARG A 149 -1.67 -8.38 -21.91
N LEU A 150 -1.05 -8.41 -20.73
CA LEU A 150 -1.70 -8.31 -19.43
C LEU A 150 -1.55 -6.90 -18.86
N TRP A 151 -2.53 -6.48 -18.08
CA TRP A 151 -2.45 -5.25 -17.33
C TRP A 151 -1.67 -5.44 -16.02
N VAL A 152 -0.99 -4.41 -15.55
CA VAL A 152 -0.30 -4.42 -14.26
C VAL A 152 -0.87 -3.32 -13.37
N VAL A 153 -1.35 -3.72 -12.18
CA VAL A 153 -1.79 -2.81 -11.13
C VAL A 153 -0.82 -2.90 -9.96
N GLU A 154 -0.32 -1.76 -9.52
CA GLU A 154 0.52 -1.67 -8.32
C GLU A 154 -0.37 -1.35 -7.10
N ASP A 155 -0.53 -2.30 -6.20
CA ASP A 155 -0.95 -1.99 -4.84
C ASP A 155 0.24 -1.36 -4.10
N ALA A 156 0.31 -0.06 -4.20
CA ALA A 156 1.35 0.78 -3.62
C ALA A 156 0.91 1.39 -2.28
N ALA A 157 -0.03 0.74 -1.58
CA ALA A 157 -0.59 1.21 -0.30
C ALA A 157 0.47 1.51 0.78
N GLN A 158 1.67 0.97 0.64
CA GLN A 158 2.80 1.16 1.56
C GLN A 158 3.96 1.94 0.93
N ALA A 159 3.79 2.52 -0.27
CA ALA A 159 4.92 2.85 -1.14
C ALA A 159 5.03 4.33 -1.54
N VAL A 160 4.23 5.24 -0.97
CA VAL A 160 4.40 6.69 -1.21
C VAL A 160 5.81 7.11 -0.84
N MET A 161 6.53 7.79 -1.77
CA MET A 161 7.95 8.15 -1.66
C MET A 161 8.92 6.95 -1.58
N ALA A 162 8.54 5.80 -2.10
CA ALA A 162 9.45 4.69 -2.37
C ALA A 162 9.71 4.56 -3.87
N TYR A 163 10.89 4.05 -4.26
CA TYR A 163 11.31 4.05 -5.67
C TYR A 163 11.99 2.73 -6.07
N TYR A 164 11.83 2.39 -7.35
CA TYR A 164 12.54 1.31 -8.02
C TYR A 164 13.34 1.88 -9.19
N LYS A 165 14.67 1.78 -9.15
CA LYS A 165 15.58 2.35 -10.18
C LYS A 165 15.27 3.82 -10.50
N GLY A 166 14.97 4.62 -9.45
CA GLY A 166 14.63 6.04 -9.58
C GLY A 166 13.20 6.35 -10.03
N ARG A 167 12.37 5.34 -10.33
CA ARG A 167 10.95 5.50 -10.68
C ARG A 167 10.10 5.32 -9.43
N ALA A 168 9.15 6.21 -9.19
CA ALA A 168 8.26 6.10 -8.02
C ALA A 168 7.37 4.86 -8.14
N LEU A 169 7.21 4.11 -7.03
CA LEU A 169 6.27 3.00 -6.98
C LEU A 169 4.83 3.52 -7.09
N GLY A 170 3.98 2.83 -7.84
CA GLY A 170 2.65 3.29 -8.25
C GLY A 170 2.64 4.02 -9.59
N SER A 171 3.82 4.29 -10.20
CA SER A 171 3.93 4.91 -11.53
C SER A 171 4.62 4.03 -12.57
N ILE A 172 4.82 2.76 -12.28
CA ILE A 172 5.56 1.83 -13.15
C ILE A 172 4.61 0.94 -13.94
N GLY A 173 3.60 0.38 -13.27
CA GLY A 173 2.51 -0.37 -13.91
C GLY A 173 1.53 0.54 -14.63
N HIS A 174 0.45 -0.02 -15.12
CA HIS A 174 -0.58 0.73 -15.84
C HIS A 174 -1.42 1.61 -14.91
N LEU A 175 -1.71 1.11 -13.70
CA LEU A 175 -2.42 1.81 -12.62
C LEU A 175 -1.68 1.57 -11.30
N GLY A 176 -1.66 2.57 -10.43
CA GLY A 176 -1.11 2.48 -9.08
C GLY A 176 -2.12 2.96 -8.03
N CYS A 177 -2.17 2.28 -6.89
CA CYS A 177 -3.13 2.57 -5.83
C CYS A 177 -2.39 2.91 -4.53
N TYR A 178 -2.54 4.15 -4.04
CA TYR A 178 -1.98 4.62 -2.77
C TYR A 178 -3.01 4.59 -1.65
N SER A 179 -2.52 4.42 -0.44
CA SER A 179 -3.32 4.51 0.79
C SER A 179 -2.88 5.67 1.66
N PHE A 180 -3.87 6.40 2.16
CA PHE A 180 -3.74 7.44 3.18
C PHE A 180 -4.56 7.09 4.42
N HIS A 181 -4.69 5.79 4.71
CA HIS A 181 -5.24 5.29 5.97
C HIS A 181 -4.37 5.73 7.15
N GLU A 182 -4.91 5.82 8.36
CA GLU A 182 -4.18 6.28 9.57
C GLU A 182 -2.91 5.48 9.89
N THR A 183 -2.83 4.23 9.44
CA THR A 183 -1.65 3.36 9.65
C THR A 183 -0.52 3.61 8.65
N LYS A 184 -0.71 4.48 7.66
CA LYS A 184 0.28 4.76 6.61
C LYS A 184 1.23 5.90 7.01
N ASN A 185 2.26 6.11 6.18
CA ASN A 185 3.25 7.17 6.41
C ASN A 185 2.60 8.57 6.38
N TYR A 186 1.56 8.72 5.58
CA TYR A 186 0.75 9.92 5.42
C TYR A 186 -0.71 9.55 5.53
N THR A 187 -1.52 10.37 6.20
CA THR A 187 -2.94 10.08 6.41
C THR A 187 -3.84 11.22 5.97
N ALA A 188 -5.05 10.88 5.53
CA ALA A 188 -6.10 11.85 5.24
C ALA A 188 -7.08 12.03 6.42
N GLY A 189 -6.58 11.86 7.66
CA GLY A 189 -7.40 11.98 8.86
C GLY A 189 -8.23 10.75 9.16
N GLY A 190 -7.71 9.56 8.81
CA GLY A 190 -8.33 8.25 9.07
C GLY A 190 -8.37 7.37 7.84
N GLU A 191 -9.13 7.74 6.84
CA GLU A 191 -9.26 7.03 5.57
C GLU A 191 -8.95 7.94 4.39
N GLY A 192 -8.31 7.39 3.35
CA GLY A 192 -8.02 8.05 2.10
C GLY A 192 -7.20 7.17 1.17
N GLY A 193 -7.18 7.52 -0.10
CA GLY A 193 -6.39 6.85 -1.12
C GLY A 193 -6.22 7.71 -2.36
N ALA A 194 -5.49 7.18 -3.34
CA ALA A 194 -5.36 7.77 -4.66
C ALA A 194 -5.15 6.70 -5.72
N LEU A 195 -5.73 6.93 -6.89
CA LEU A 195 -5.46 6.19 -8.11
C LEU A 195 -4.48 6.98 -8.99
N CYS A 196 -3.33 6.40 -9.25
CA CYS A 196 -2.35 6.87 -10.23
C CYS A 196 -2.66 6.22 -11.58
N ILE A 197 -2.82 7.02 -12.62
CA ILE A 197 -3.15 6.58 -13.97
C ILE A 197 -1.94 6.84 -14.86
N ASN A 198 -1.32 5.76 -15.35
CA ASN A 198 -0.13 5.83 -16.19
C ASN A 198 -0.45 5.65 -17.68
N VAL A 199 -1.71 5.33 -18.01
CA VAL A 199 -2.21 5.19 -19.38
C VAL A 199 -3.08 6.40 -19.72
N PRO A 200 -2.62 7.33 -20.58
CA PRO A 200 -3.32 8.60 -20.84
C PRO A 200 -4.78 8.43 -21.30
N ASN A 201 -5.04 7.41 -22.11
CA ASN A 201 -6.37 7.15 -22.67
C ASN A 201 -7.42 6.74 -21.62
N TRP A 202 -7.01 6.42 -20.39
CA TRP A 202 -7.94 6.07 -19.31
C TRP A 202 -8.33 7.24 -18.42
N ILE A 203 -7.69 8.40 -18.55
CA ILE A 203 -7.89 9.55 -17.66
C ILE A 203 -9.35 9.99 -17.65
N GLU A 204 -9.91 10.24 -18.84
CA GLU A 204 -11.31 10.69 -18.95
C GLU A 204 -12.29 9.67 -18.38
N ARG A 205 -12.10 8.39 -18.71
CA ARG A 205 -12.94 7.32 -18.21
C ARG A 205 -12.81 7.18 -16.68
N ALA A 206 -11.61 7.32 -16.13
CA ALA A 206 -11.39 7.27 -14.69
C ALA A 206 -12.12 8.41 -13.95
N GLU A 207 -12.15 9.63 -14.51
CA GLU A 207 -12.92 10.74 -13.97
C GLU A 207 -14.44 10.44 -13.98
N ILE A 208 -14.94 9.81 -15.05
CA ILE A 208 -16.34 9.37 -15.15
C ILE A 208 -16.66 8.32 -14.09
N VAL A 209 -15.86 7.25 -14.00
CA VAL A 209 -16.03 6.17 -13.02
C VAL A 209 -16.02 6.73 -11.60
N ARG A 210 -15.06 7.63 -11.28
CA ARG A 210 -14.94 8.27 -9.97
C ARG A 210 -16.19 9.08 -9.58
N GLU A 211 -16.82 9.75 -10.54
CA GLU A 211 -17.98 10.63 -10.32
C GLU A 211 -19.29 9.90 -10.69
N LYS A 212 -19.47 8.70 -10.14
CA LYS A 212 -20.73 7.93 -10.24
C LYS A 212 -21.10 7.50 -11.66
N GLY A 213 -20.11 7.37 -12.55
CA GLY A 213 -20.35 7.04 -13.96
C GLY A 213 -20.90 8.22 -14.79
N THR A 214 -20.71 9.46 -14.35
CA THR A 214 -21.21 10.66 -15.04
C THR A 214 -20.07 11.49 -15.63
N ASN A 215 -20.34 12.17 -16.74
CA ASN A 215 -19.42 13.14 -17.33
C ASN A 215 -19.49 14.54 -16.69
N ARG A 216 -19.75 14.61 -15.38
CA ARG A 216 -19.92 15.87 -14.65
C ARG A 216 -18.69 16.79 -14.73
N GLN A 217 -17.47 16.22 -14.75
CA GLN A 217 -16.25 17.01 -14.91
C GLN A 217 -16.18 17.72 -16.26
N GLN A 218 -16.60 17.06 -17.35
CA GLN A 218 -16.69 17.67 -18.67
C GLN A 218 -17.70 18.82 -18.70
N PHE A 219 -18.84 18.66 -18.01
CA PHE A 219 -19.83 19.74 -17.86
C PHE A 219 -19.23 20.96 -17.17
N PHE A 220 -18.51 20.80 -16.06
CA PHE A 220 -17.88 21.92 -15.37
C PHE A 220 -16.72 22.56 -16.15
N ARG A 221 -16.08 21.84 -17.05
CA ARG A 221 -15.06 22.36 -17.97
C ARG A 221 -15.66 23.01 -19.21
N GLY A 222 -16.98 22.99 -19.37
CA GLY A 222 -17.68 23.57 -20.54
C GLY A 222 -17.63 22.69 -21.80
N TYR A 223 -17.23 21.42 -21.69
CA TYR A 223 -17.20 20.49 -22.83
C TYR A 223 -18.52 19.74 -23.05
N ALA A 224 -19.51 19.91 -22.17
CA ALA A 224 -20.82 19.31 -22.30
C ALA A 224 -21.91 20.27 -21.77
N ASP A 225 -23.04 20.35 -22.44
CA ASP A 225 -24.18 21.20 -22.04
C ASP A 225 -24.92 20.68 -20.81
N LYS A 226 -24.87 19.36 -20.59
CA LYS A 226 -25.47 18.66 -19.44
C LYS A 226 -24.62 17.46 -19.08
N TYR A 227 -24.56 17.13 -17.77
CA TYR A 227 -23.98 15.87 -17.37
C TYR A 227 -25.02 14.73 -17.40
N ARG A 228 -24.56 13.55 -17.80
CA ARG A 228 -25.40 12.35 -17.97
C ARG A 228 -24.69 11.14 -17.36
N TRP A 229 -25.46 10.13 -17.02
CA TRP A 229 -24.92 8.81 -16.71
C TRP A 229 -24.36 8.18 -18.00
N GLN A 230 -23.05 7.91 -18.01
CA GLN A 230 -22.31 7.41 -19.18
C GLN A 230 -22.00 5.93 -19.06
N GLU A 231 -21.57 5.49 -17.87
CA GLU A 231 -21.17 4.11 -17.62
C GLU A 231 -21.28 3.75 -16.12
N LEU A 232 -20.82 2.55 -15.78
CA LEU A 232 -20.66 2.13 -14.38
C LEU A 232 -19.71 3.06 -13.63
N GLY A 233 -20.05 3.39 -12.41
CA GLY A 233 -19.21 4.17 -11.51
C GLY A 233 -19.77 4.16 -10.10
N SER A 234 -19.05 4.78 -9.18
CA SER A 234 -19.50 4.93 -7.81
C SER A 234 -19.05 6.27 -7.23
N SER A 235 -19.38 6.51 -5.98
CA SER A 235 -18.97 7.72 -5.26
C SER A 235 -17.54 7.55 -4.74
N PHE A 236 -16.55 7.73 -5.61
CA PHE A 236 -15.14 7.57 -5.29
C PHE A 236 -14.41 8.88 -5.00
N LEU A 237 -15.11 9.93 -4.62
CA LEU A 237 -14.51 11.22 -4.27
C LEU A 237 -14.11 11.28 -2.80
N LEU A 238 -12.88 11.74 -2.54
CA LEU A 238 -12.44 12.16 -1.21
C LEU A 238 -13.02 13.53 -0.88
N SER A 239 -13.45 13.77 0.37
CA SER A 239 -13.94 15.09 0.80
C SER A 239 -12.80 16.11 0.90
N GLU A 240 -13.13 17.42 0.74
CA GLU A 240 -12.15 18.51 0.88
C GLU A 240 -11.56 18.62 2.30
N ILE A 241 -12.32 18.21 3.32
CA ILE A 241 -11.82 18.18 4.71
C ILE A 241 -10.69 17.15 4.83
N GLN A 242 -10.88 15.95 4.28
CA GLN A 242 -9.85 14.91 4.26
C GLN A 242 -8.67 15.28 3.35
N ALA A 243 -8.95 15.90 2.20
CA ALA A 243 -7.91 16.41 1.31
C ALA A 243 -7.06 17.51 1.97
N ALA A 244 -7.68 18.41 2.75
CA ALA A 244 -6.98 19.44 3.51
C ALA A 244 -6.09 18.84 4.59
N TYR A 245 -6.58 17.84 5.31
CA TYR A 245 -5.77 17.08 6.27
C TYR A 245 -4.56 16.41 5.58
N LEU A 246 -4.80 15.72 4.46
CA LEU A 246 -3.76 15.07 3.67
C LEU A 246 -2.73 16.08 3.15
N TYR A 247 -3.17 17.22 2.66
CA TYR A 247 -2.24 18.26 2.15
C TYR A 247 -1.28 18.75 3.22
N ALA A 248 -1.72 18.89 4.49
CA ALA A 248 -0.83 19.21 5.60
C ALA A 248 0.32 18.21 5.71
N GLN A 249 0.02 16.92 5.56
CA GLN A 249 1.02 15.84 5.60
C GLN A 249 1.95 15.88 4.38
N LEU A 250 1.39 16.04 3.19
CA LEU A 250 2.16 16.05 1.94
C LEU A 250 3.09 17.26 1.85
N SER A 251 2.69 18.41 2.42
CA SER A 251 3.52 19.63 2.42
C SER A 251 4.84 19.46 3.20
N VAL A 252 4.92 18.49 4.11
CA VAL A 252 6.12 18.16 4.90
C VAL A 252 6.55 16.71 4.71
N ALA A 253 6.17 16.09 3.59
CA ALA A 253 6.37 14.66 3.35
C ALA A 253 7.84 14.23 3.45
N GLU A 254 8.79 15.03 2.98
CA GLU A 254 10.21 14.75 3.10
C GLU A 254 10.68 14.67 4.56
N GLN A 255 10.14 15.53 5.43
CA GLN A 255 10.45 15.49 6.86
C GLN A 255 9.93 14.22 7.50
N ILE A 256 8.68 13.84 7.20
CA ILE A 256 8.06 12.60 7.68
C ILE A 256 8.90 11.40 7.21
N ASN A 257 9.20 11.32 5.92
CA ASN A 257 9.95 10.21 5.34
C ASN A 257 11.35 10.09 5.94
N ARG A 258 12.09 11.21 6.06
CA ARG A 258 13.43 11.25 6.66
C ARG A 258 13.42 10.74 8.09
N ARG A 259 12.46 11.17 8.92
CA ARG A 259 12.37 10.72 10.32
C ARG A 259 12.11 9.21 10.39
N ARG A 260 11.20 8.67 9.57
CA ARG A 260 10.90 7.23 9.51
C ARG A 260 12.13 6.42 9.09
N LEU A 261 12.86 6.88 8.09
CA LEU A 261 14.12 6.25 7.66
C LEU A 261 15.19 6.27 8.76
N VAL A 262 15.30 7.34 9.54
CA VAL A 262 16.21 7.38 10.70
C VAL A 262 15.86 6.31 11.73
N VAL A 263 14.58 6.16 12.08
CA VAL A 263 14.13 5.10 13.00
C VAL A 263 14.41 3.70 12.43
N TRP A 264 14.09 3.51 11.15
CA TRP A 264 14.34 2.26 10.44
C TRP A 264 15.83 1.87 10.47
N GLN A 265 16.72 2.82 10.17
CA GLN A 265 18.17 2.62 10.20
C GLN A 265 18.69 2.29 11.60
N ARG A 266 18.17 2.95 12.65
CA ARG A 266 18.52 2.65 14.05
C ARG A 266 18.16 1.21 14.41
N TYR A 267 16.96 0.74 14.07
CA TYR A 267 16.58 -0.67 14.26
C TYR A 267 17.52 -1.60 13.50
N SER A 268 17.75 -1.35 12.21
CA SER A 268 18.62 -2.17 11.37
C SER A 268 20.04 -2.29 11.94
N GLN A 269 20.63 -1.18 12.36
CA GLN A 269 21.99 -1.16 12.92
C GLN A 269 22.06 -1.84 14.30
N ALA A 270 21.13 -1.49 15.20
CA ALA A 270 21.16 -1.97 16.57
C ALA A 270 20.83 -3.45 16.71
N LEU A 271 19.98 -3.98 15.80
CA LEU A 271 19.55 -5.40 15.82
C LEU A 271 20.38 -6.28 14.88
N ARG A 272 21.29 -5.72 14.09
CA ARG A 272 22.20 -6.48 13.18
C ARG A 272 22.90 -7.68 13.86
N PRO A 273 23.40 -7.59 15.10
CA PRO A 273 24.01 -8.74 15.76
C PRO A 273 23.08 -9.94 15.93
N LEU A 274 21.75 -9.75 15.94
CA LEU A 274 20.78 -10.84 15.97
C LEU A 274 20.74 -11.59 14.63
N ALA A 275 20.84 -10.86 13.51
CA ALA A 275 20.93 -11.48 12.18
C ALA A 275 22.26 -12.22 11.99
N GLU A 276 23.37 -11.63 12.44
CA GLU A 276 24.71 -12.26 12.38
C GLU A 276 24.77 -13.56 13.19
N ARG A 277 24.00 -13.67 14.27
CA ARG A 277 23.83 -14.89 15.07
C ARG A 277 22.81 -15.88 14.48
N GLY A 278 22.11 -15.52 13.40
CA GLY A 278 21.07 -16.33 12.75
C GLY A 278 19.79 -16.51 13.57
N VAL A 279 19.54 -15.65 14.60
CA VAL A 279 18.33 -15.75 15.44
C VAL A 279 17.17 -14.91 14.93
N ALA A 280 17.42 -13.98 14.01
CA ALA A 280 16.42 -13.21 13.30
C ALA A 280 16.92 -12.85 11.89
N GLU A 281 16.00 -12.74 10.93
CA GLU A 281 16.25 -12.15 9.62
C GLU A 281 15.50 -10.81 9.53
N PHE A 282 15.99 -9.90 8.69
CA PHE A 282 15.39 -8.57 8.50
C PHE A 282 14.89 -8.40 7.07
N CYS A 283 14.13 -7.31 6.86
CA CYS A 283 13.80 -6.85 5.53
C CYS A 283 15.09 -6.57 4.73
N GLU A 284 15.30 -7.28 3.66
CA GLU A 284 16.33 -6.94 2.70
C GLU A 284 15.83 -5.83 1.77
N ILE A 285 16.66 -4.78 1.63
CA ILE A 285 16.38 -3.71 0.68
C ILE A 285 17.28 -3.93 -0.55
N PRO A 286 16.73 -4.41 -1.67
CA PRO A 286 17.51 -4.57 -2.89
C PRO A 286 18.13 -3.25 -3.33
N THR A 287 19.32 -3.30 -3.94
CA THR A 287 20.06 -2.09 -4.38
C THR A 287 19.30 -1.24 -5.40
N ALA A 288 18.36 -1.85 -6.12
CA ALA A 288 17.47 -1.17 -7.05
C ALA A 288 16.37 -0.35 -6.36
N CYS A 289 16.16 -0.56 -5.04
CA CYS A 289 15.06 0.03 -4.29
C CYS A 289 15.53 1.17 -3.39
N GLN A 290 14.71 2.21 -3.29
CA GLN A 290 14.83 3.27 -2.28
C GLN A 290 13.58 3.18 -1.39
N PRO A 291 13.69 2.68 -0.16
CA PRO A 291 12.54 2.48 0.73
C PRO A 291 12.10 3.81 1.36
N ASN A 292 10.88 3.82 1.88
CA ASN A 292 10.27 4.96 2.56
C ASN A 292 10.15 4.78 4.09
N GLY A 293 10.77 3.75 4.66
CA GLY A 293 10.66 3.46 6.09
C GLY A 293 9.22 3.18 6.53
N HIS A 294 8.39 2.53 5.70
CA HIS A 294 6.99 2.26 6.03
C HIS A 294 6.85 1.38 7.26
N LEU A 295 7.62 0.32 7.35
CA LEU A 295 7.65 -0.57 8.52
C LEU A 295 9.02 -1.24 8.65
N PHE A 296 9.32 -1.72 9.86
CA PHE A 296 10.46 -2.56 10.14
C PHE A 296 9.96 -3.92 10.67
N TYR A 297 10.42 -5.02 10.09
CA TYR A 297 10.03 -6.35 10.52
C TYR A 297 11.21 -7.26 10.78
N LEU A 298 10.98 -8.24 11.66
CA LEU A 298 11.85 -9.36 11.94
C LEU A 298 11.15 -10.63 11.46
N LYS A 299 11.91 -11.56 10.89
CA LYS A 299 11.47 -12.93 10.68
C LYS A 299 12.25 -13.80 11.67
N LEU A 300 11.52 -14.53 12.49
CA LEU A 300 12.06 -15.33 13.57
C LEU A 300 12.19 -16.80 13.15
N ALA A 301 12.63 -17.67 14.04
CA ALA A 301 12.78 -19.09 13.70
C ALA A 301 11.44 -19.72 13.27
N ASP A 302 10.37 -19.43 14.04
CA ASP A 302 9.03 -19.96 13.81
C ASP A 302 7.95 -19.11 14.48
N GLU A 303 6.69 -19.54 14.36
CA GLU A 303 5.52 -18.89 14.98
C GLU A 303 5.60 -18.85 16.51
N SER A 304 6.18 -19.88 17.14
CA SER A 304 6.25 -19.96 18.61
C SER A 304 7.18 -18.90 19.18
N VAL A 305 8.34 -18.71 18.57
CA VAL A 305 9.32 -17.66 18.93
C VAL A 305 8.75 -16.29 18.65
N ARG A 306 8.08 -16.09 17.49
CA ARG A 306 7.37 -14.84 17.17
C ARG A 306 6.34 -14.50 18.25
N SER A 307 5.50 -15.47 18.62
CA SER A 307 4.43 -15.27 19.60
C SER A 307 4.98 -15.03 21.01
N ALA A 308 6.11 -15.66 21.36
CA ALA A 308 6.81 -15.41 22.62
C ALA A 308 7.38 -13.98 22.66
N LEU A 309 8.02 -13.52 21.59
CA LEU A 309 8.54 -12.14 21.51
C LEU A 309 7.41 -11.10 21.55
N ILE A 310 6.26 -11.34 20.91
CA ILE A 310 5.09 -10.45 21.01
C ILE A 310 4.65 -10.31 22.48
N ARG A 311 4.56 -11.41 23.24
CA ARG A 311 4.17 -11.37 24.66
C ARG A 311 5.20 -10.62 25.49
N HIS A 312 6.49 -10.91 25.32
CA HIS A 312 7.57 -10.21 26.02
C HIS A 312 7.52 -8.70 25.77
N LEU A 313 7.39 -8.28 24.51
CA LEU A 313 7.27 -6.85 24.17
C LEU A 313 6.02 -6.21 24.79
N ALA A 314 4.88 -6.91 24.82
CA ALA A 314 3.66 -6.43 25.46
C ALA A 314 3.83 -6.26 26.98
N GLU A 315 4.57 -7.16 27.66
CA GLU A 315 4.95 -7.05 29.07
C GLU A 315 5.84 -5.83 29.33
N CYS A 316 6.69 -5.46 28.37
CA CYS A 316 7.50 -4.24 28.38
C CYS A 316 6.69 -2.97 27.97
N GLY A 317 5.38 -3.09 27.74
CA GLY A 317 4.49 -1.99 27.33
C GLY A 317 4.63 -1.58 25.86
N ILE A 318 5.14 -2.47 25.00
CA ILE A 318 5.42 -2.25 23.57
C ILE A 318 4.46 -3.10 22.74
N LEU A 319 3.68 -2.48 21.84
CA LEU A 319 2.78 -3.20 20.93
C LEU A 319 3.50 -3.53 19.62
N ALA A 320 3.88 -4.81 19.47
CA ALA A 320 4.37 -5.37 18.22
C ALA A 320 3.32 -6.35 17.65
N VAL A 321 3.25 -6.49 16.32
CA VAL A 321 2.17 -7.23 15.67
C VAL A 321 2.69 -8.07 14.50
N PHE A 322 1.99 -9.18 14.21
CA PHE A 322 2.25 -9.99 13.01
C PHE A 322 1.64 -9.36 11.73
N HIS A 323 1.91 -9.94 10.55
CA HIS A 323 1.38 -9.53 9.24
C HIS A 323 1.71 -10.57 8.16
N TYR A 324 0.87 -10.96 7.30
CA TYR A 324 -0.56 -11.12 7.14
C TYR A 324 -0.92 -12.60 7.35
N VAL A 325 -2.19 -12.96 7.55
CA VAL A 325 -2.62 -14.34 7.28
C VAL A 325 -2.72 -14.50 5.76
N PRO A 326 -2.10 -15.52 5.14
CA PRO A 326 -2.16 -15.71 3.70
C PRO A 326 -3.59 -15.85 3.19
N LEU A 327 -3.93 -15.14 2.10
CA LEU A 327 -5.31 -15.12 1.60
C LEU A 327 -5.76 -16.47 1.09
N HIS A 328 -4.89 -17.26 0.43
CA HIS A 328 -5.24 -18.54 -0.16
C HIS A 328 -5.72 -19.59 0.88
N SER A 329 -5.27 -19.48 2.13
CA SER A 329 -5.66 -20.38 3.22
C SER A 329 -6.97 -19.96 3.90
N SER A 330 -7.40 -18.69 3.70
CA SER A 330 -8.63 -18.14 4.28
C SER A 330 -9.90 -18.71 3.63
N PRO A 331 -11.07 -18.66 4.33
CA PRO A 331 -12.32 -19.11 3.75
C PRO A 331 -12.68 -18.42 2.42
N ALA A 332 -12.51 -17.09 2.34
CA ALA A 332 -12.79 -16.32 1.12
C ALA A 332 -11.77 -16.64 0.01
N GLY A 333 -10.50 -16.78 0.35
CA GLY A 333 -9.46 -17.13 -0.62
C GLY A 333 -9.68 -18.50 -1.26
N LYS A 334 -10.14 -19.48 -0.47
CA LYS A 334 -10.54 -20.83 -0.98
C LYS A 334 -11.77 -20.76 -1.87
N SER A 335 -12.73 -19.86 -1.58
CA SER A 335 -13.96 -19.69 -2.33
C SER A 335 -13.73 -18.96 -3.66
N PHE A 336 -12.97 -17.88 -3.65
CA PHE A 336 -12.82 -16.97 -4.78
C PHE A 336 -11.51 -17.12 -5.56
N GLY A 337 -10.57 -17.95 -5.07
CA GLY A 337 -9.25 -18.07 -5.67
C GLY A 337 -8.74 -19.50 -5.77
N ARG A 338 -7.51 -19.59 -6.24
CA ARG A 338 -6.69 -20.82 -6.25
C ARG A 338 -5.23 -20.44 -6.09
N PHE A 339 -4.42 -21.30 -5.49
CA PHE A 339 -2.97 -21.15 -5.45
C PHE A 339 -2.34 -21.96 -6.58
N VAL A 340 -1.34 -21.42 -7.25
CA VAL A 340 -0.61 -22.09 -8.34
C VAL A 340 0.82 -22.34 -7.94
N GLY A 341 1.29 -23.56 -8.16
CA GLY A 341 2.60 -24.01 -7.73
C GLY A 341 2.61 -24.44 -6.27
N GLU A 342 3.81 -24.45 -5.67
CA GLU A 342 4.07 -24.82 -4.28
C GLU A 342 4.06 -23.56 -3.41
N ASP A 343 3.38 -23.61 -2.26
CA ASP A 343 3.47 -22.62 -1.19
C ASP A 343 4.72 -22.90 -0.36
N ARG A 344 5.86 -22.44 -0.86
CA ARG A 344 7.14 -22.67 -0.23
C ARG A 344 7.47 -21.62 0.83
N PHE A 345 7.09 -20.37 0.56
CA PHE A 345 7.48 -19.23 1.40
C PHE A 345 6.29 -18.49 2.01
N THR A 346 5.16 -18.35 1.30
CA THR A 346 4.05 -17.50 1.73
C THR A 346 3.58 -17.82 3.15
N THR A 347 3.25 -19.08 3.44
CA THR A 347 2.77 -19.48 4.78
C THR A 347 3.89 -19.41 5.81
N VAL A 348 5.02 -20.04 5.53
CA VAL A 348 6.16 -20.11 6.48
C VAL A 348 6.65 -18.72 6.88
N GLU A 349 6.84 -17.82 5.90
CA GLU A 349 7.34 -16.47 6.18
C GLU A 349 6.30 -15.62 6.92
N SER A 350 5.00 -15.79 6.62
CA SER A 350 3.94 -15.06 7.32
C SER A 350 3.80 -15.46 8.79
N GLU A 351 4.00 -16.75 9.11
CA GLU A 351 3.91 -17.28 10.48
C GLU A 351 5.04 -16.77 11.37
N ARG A 352 6.22 -16.53 10.82
CA ARG A 352 7.42 -16.13 11.57
C ARG A 352 7.69 -14.61 11.56
N LEU A 353 6.90 -13.79 10.86
CA LEU A 353 7.10 -12.36 10.72
C LEU A 353 6.48 -11.54 11.85
N LEU A 354 7.28 -10.66 12.44
CA LEU A 354 6.91 -9.69 13.47
C LEU A 354 7.26 -8.28 13.02
N ARG A 355 6.35 -7.32 13.19
CA ARG A 355 6.60 -5.90 12.94
C ARG A 355 6.81 -5.15 14.23
N LEU A 356 7.85 -4.31 14.27
CA LEU A 356 8.15 -3.42 15.38
C LEU A 356 7.44 -2.06 15.21
N PRO A 357 7.17 -1.33 16.31
CA PRO A 357 6.67 0.05 16.25
C PRO A 357 7.54 0.94 15.38
N LEU A 358 6.96 1.64 14.42
CA LEU A 358 7.65 2.64 13.62
C LEU A 358 6.65 3.72 13.15
N PHE A 359 6.76 4.93 13.71
CA PHE A 359 5.89 6.06 13.36
C PHE A 359 6.64 7.40 13.44
N PHE A 360 6.10 8.44 12.81
CA PHE A 360 6.78 9.74 12.64
C PHE A 360 7.16 10.39 13.96
N ASN A 361 6.24 10.45 14.92
CA ASN A 361 6.44 11.11 16.20
C ASN A 361 7.10 10.21 17.28
N GLN A 362 7.61 9.04 16.90
CA GLN A 362 8.30 8.13 17.82
C GLN A 362 9.58 8.80 18.36
N THR A 363 9.68 8.89 19.70
CA THR A 363 10.86 9.51 20.33
C THR A 363 12.07 8.58 20.29
N ASP A 364 13.25 9.15 20.44
CA ASP A 364 14.48 8.35 20.47
C ASP A 364 14.52 7.40 21.67
N GLU A 365 13.97 7.81 22.82
CA GLU A 365 13.83 6.97 24.00
C GLU A 365 12.91 5.77 23.74
N GLN A 366 11.79 5.98 23.03
CA GLN A 366 10.90 4.90 22.64
C GLN A 366 11.59 3.89 21.70
N VAL A 367 12.40 4.40 20.75
CA VAL A 367 13.20 3.56 19.85
C VAL A 367 14.19 2.69 20.64
N GLU A 368 14.95 3.31 21.57
CA GLU A 368 15.91 2.57 22.39
C GLU A 368 15.24 1.54 23.32
N ARG A 369 14.07 1.87 23.87
CA ARG A 369 13.30 0.90 24.66
C ARG A 369 12.87 -0.31 23.83
N VAL A 370 12.41 -0.11 22.58
CA VAL A 370 12.08 -1.22 21.69
C VAL A 370 13.29 -2.07 21.38
N ILE A 371 14.43 -1.44 21.05
CA ILE A 371 15.70 -2.12 20.79
C ILE A 371 16.15 -2.95 22.01
N GLY A 372 16.12 -2.33 23.21
CA GLY A 372 16.49 -2.96 24.45
C GLY A 372 15.66 -4.21 24.76
N ALA A 373 14.33 -4.08 24.67
CA ALA A 373 13.41 -5.19 24.94
C ALA A 373 13.58 -6.35 23.93
N VAL A 374 13.80 -6.04 22.62
CA VAL A 374 14.10 -7.09 21.63
C VAL A 374 15.41 -7.82 21.97
N LYS A 375 16.46 -7.08 22.31
CA LYS A 375 17.75 -7.68 22.67
C LYS A 375 17.67 -8.54 23.94
N GLU A 376 16.98 -8.05 24.96
CA GLU A 376 16.78 -8.76 26.23
C GLU A 376 16.15 -10.14 26.02
N PHE A 377 15.12 -10.22 25.15
CA PHE A 377 14.48 -11.49 24.82
C PHE A 377 15.44 -12.56 24.27
N PHE A 378 16.46 -12.15 23.50
CA PHE A 378 17.45 -13.07 22.91
C PHE A 378 18.72 -13.26 23.75
N LEU A 379 18.86 -12.57 24.88
CA LEU A 379 19.96 -12.72 25.82
C LEU A 379 19.58 -13.57 27.05
N SER A 380 18.27 -13.68 27.31
CA SER A 380 17.67 -14.55 28.32
C SER A 380 17.48 -15.97 27.78
#